data_7ae4934b6742f1c5e5f0cec7ba610531
#
_entry.id   7ae4934b6742f1c5e5f0cec7ba610531
#
_cell.length_a   1.000
_cell.length_b   1.000
_cell.length_c   1.000
_cell.angle_alpha   90.00
_cell.angle_beta   90.00
_cell.angle_gamma   90.00
#
_symmetry.space_group_name_H-M   'P 1'
#
loop_
_entity.id
_entity.type
_entity.pdbx_description
1 polymer ?
#
loop_
_entity_poly.entity_id
_entity_poly.type
_entity_poly.pdbx_seq_one_letter_code
_entity_poly.pdbx_strand_id
1 'polypeptide(L)'
;MKYSPMLREIRQYKTATALTPLFTALEVVMEVLIPYVTAMIIDRGISAGSMSNVIKYGAVMLGMAALSLLFGIGAGWFGAYSSTGFARNLRKAMYEKIQTYSFSNIDKFSTAGLITRMTTDCTNVQNAFQMILRIAVRAPMMLIFSLVMCLIINKQISLMFLGVLVLIAVIAATLGMKVMRLFREVFKRYDDLNASVQENVSAIRVVKAFVREDYEDEKFMKAAFNLYDLFVKAEKRMVIMMPGMMLAIYAVMIGIGWFGAHFIVEGSMTTGTLTSLFSYVMSAMFSMMMLAAILIMLTMSAASADRITEVLVEEPDIVDPEDPLYEVPDGSIRFDNVHFTYKKDGEGDENLHDIDLEIRSGETVGIIGGTGCGKSTLVSLISRLYDPDPTPEGAEKPYGGVYVGGHNVKEYDLQTLRDKVSVVLQKNELFSGTLIENLRWGKEDATEEECVRACQIACADEFIREMPDGYQTHIEQGGTNVSGGQKQRLCIARALLKDPKVLILDDSTSAVDSATEARIRKSFAEDIPETTKIIISQRIVSVQDADRIIVMDDGGIDAFDTHENLLATNKIYQEIYDTQMNGGGDFDEPQ
;
A
#
# COMPACT_ATOMS: atom_id res chain seq x y z
N MET A 1 -17.41 9.26 11.53
CA MET A 1 -16.53 8.31 12.26
C MET A 1 -15.34 7.97 11.34
N LYS A 2 -14.11 8.12 11.80
CA LYS A 2 -12.87 7.96 11.00
C LYS A 2 -12.83 6.67 10.15
N TYR A 3 -13.21 5.53 10.73
CA TYR A 3 -13.15 4.22 10.04
C TYR A 3 -14.46 3.81 9.33
N SER A 4 -15.41 4.73 9.15
CA SER A 4 -16.68 4.42 8.48
C SER A 4 -16.52 3.87 7.06
N PRO A 5 -15.62 4.39 6.20
CA PRO A 5 -15.42 3.85 4.86
C PRO A 5 -14.97 2.38 4.89
N MET A 6 -14.01 2.07 5.74
CA MET A 6 -13.51 0.71 5.93
C MET A 6 -14.59 -0.23 6.46
N LEU A 7 -15.37 0.17 7.47
CA LEU A 7 -16.42 -0.68 8.07
C LEU A 7 -17.62 -0.92 7.13
N ARG A 8 -17.84 -0.07 6.13
CA ARG A 8 -18.84 -0.31 5.08
C ARG A 8 -18.55 -1.60 4.30
N GLU A 9 -17.30 -1.99 4.21
CA GLU A 9 -16.85 -3.18 3.47
C GLU A 9 -17.21 -4.51 4.16
N ILE A 10 -17.84 -4.49 5.32
CA ILE A 10 -18.47 -5.68 5.92
C ILE A 10 -19.58 -6.24 5.01
N ARG A 11 -20.32 -5.38 4.29
CA ARG A 11 -21.34 -5.70 3.27
C ARG A 11 -22.19 -6.94 3.62
N GLN A 12 -22.03 -8.03 2.87
CA GLN A 12 -22.78 -9.28 3.02
C GLN A 12 -22.44 -10.10 4.28
N TYR A 13 -21.37 -9.75 4.99
CA TYR A 13 -20.93 -10.49 6.19
C TYR A 13 -21.52 -9.97 7.50
N LYS A 14 -22.45 -9.01 7.47
CA LYS A 14 -23.10 -8.41 8.66
C LYS A 14 -23.70 -9.46 9.59
N THR A 15 -24.38 -10.46 9.04
CA THR A 15 -25.01 -11.54 9.83
C THR A 15 -23.96 -12.38 10.56
N ALA A 16 -22.91 -12.81 9.87
CA ALA A 16 -21.79 -13.56 10.48
C ALA A 16 -21.05 -12.72 11.53
N THR A 17 -20.86 -11.41 11.26
CA THR A 17 -20.29 -10.46 12.19
C THR A 17 -21.11 -10.33 13.49
N ALA A 18 -22.44 -10.36 13.41
CA ALA A 18 -23.33 -10.30 14.58
C ALA A 18 -23.44 -11.65 15.31
N LEU A 19 -23.40 -12.77 14.57
CA LEU A 19 -23.46 -14.11 15.17
C LEU A 19 -22.20 -14.46 15.96
N THR A 20 -21.02 -14.00 15.55
CA THR A 20 -19.76 -14.30 16.25
C THR A 20 -19.79 -13.89 17.72
N PRO A 21 -20.09 -12.62 18.11
CA PRO A 21 -20.16 -12.22 19.52
C PRO A 21 -21.32 -12.92 20.24
N LEU A 22 -22.42 -13.24 19.58
CA LEU A 22 -23.53 -13.99 20.18
C LEU A 22 -23.10 -15.41 20.58
N PHE A 23 -22.48 -16.16 19.67
CA PHE A 23 -21.97 -17.50 19.97
C PHE A 23 -20.87 -17.46 21.02
N THR A 24 -19.99 -16.46 20.98
CA THR A 24 -18.97 -16.24 22.02
C THR A 24 -19.61 -15.97 23.39
N ALA A 25 -20.67 -15.19 23.44
CA ALA A 25 -21.39 -14.92 24.69
C ALA A 25 -22.02 -16.20 25.26
N LEU A 26 -22.66 -17.02 24.42
CA LEU A 26 -23.23 -18.30 24.82
C LEU A 26 -22.16 -19.30 25.30
N GLU A 27 -21.01 -19.35 24.63
CA GLU A 27 -19.83 -20.13 25.04
C GLU A 27 -19.38 -19.74 26.44
N VAL A 28 -19.21 -18.44 26.71
CA VAL A 28 -18.80 -17.91 28.04
C VAL A 28 -19.81 -18.25 29.12
N VAL A 29 -21.10 -18.15 28.84
CA VAL A 29 -22.16 -18.51 29.82
C VAL A 29 -22.02 -19.99 30.21
N MET A 30 -21.84 -20.89 29.25
CA MET A 30 -21.65 -22.32 29.54
C MET A 30 -20.38 -22.58 30.37
N GLU A 31 -19.27 -21.94 29.99
CA GLU A 31 -18.00 -22.07 30.72
C GLU A 31 -18.10 -21.59 32.17
N VAL A 32 -18.77 -20.47 32.42
CA VAL A 32 -18.95 -19.91 33.78
C VAL A 32 -19.81 -20.82 34.66
N LEU A 33 -20.75 -21.56 34.09
CA LEU A 33 -21.62 -22.46 34.86
C LEU A 33 -20.91 -23.79 35.23
N ILE A 34 -19.87 -24.20 34.51
CA ILE A 34 -19.14 -25.47 34.80
C ILE A 34 -18.56 -25.50 36.21
N PRO A 35 -17.84 -24.52 36.76
CA PRO A 35 -17.34 -24.54 38.13
C PRO A 35 -18.46 -24.61 39.18
N TYR A 36 -19.61 -24.03 38.91
CA TYR A 36 -20.77 -24.09 39.80
C TYR A 36 -21.33 -25.54 39.87
N VAL A 37 -21.46 -26.21 38.73
CA VAL A 37 -21.87 -27.63 38.70
C VAL A 37 -20.81 -28.53 39.36
N THR A 38 -19.52 -28.20 39.20
CA THR A 38 -18.42 -28.89 39.90
C THR A 38 -18.59 -28.81 41.41
N ALA A 39 -18.96 -27.64 41.94
CA ALA A 39 -19.27 -27.50 43.38
C ALA A 39 -20.44 -28.40 43.81
N MET A 40 -21.49 -28.54 42.98
CA MET A 40 -22.62 -29.45 43.27
C MET A 40 -22.20 -30.93 43.24
N ILE A 41 -21.28 -31.35 42.37
CA ILE A 41 -20.71 -32.69 42.37
C ILE A 41 -20.01 -32.97 43.70
N ILE A 42 -19.20 -32.05 44.18
CA ILE A 42 -18.46 -32.18 45.44
C ILE A 42 -19.41 -32.20 46.61
N ASP A 43 -20.29 -31.19 46.74
CA ASP A 43 -21.10 -31.03 47.96
C ASP A 43 -22.27 -32.00 48.04
N ARG A 44 -23.02 -32.21 46.95
CA ARG A 44 -24.23 -33.02 46.91
C ARG A 44 -24.00 -34.47 46.44
N GLY A 45 -22.82 -34.71 45.86
CA GLY A 45 -22.40 -36.05 45.38
C GLY A 45 -21.41 -36.70 46.33
N ILE A 46 -20.16 -36.19 46.32
CA ILE A 46 -19.04 -36.79 47.07
C ILE A 46 -19.23 -36.66 48.56
N SER A 47 -19.43 -35.45 49.09
CA SER A 47 -19.59 -35.19 50.53
C SER A 47 -20.85 -35.82 51.10
N ALA A 48 -21.90 -35.95 50.30
CA ALA A 48 -23.14 -36.64 50.68
C ALA A 48 -23.12 -38.15 50.47
N GLY A 49 -22.03 -38.74 49.93
CA GLY A 49 -21.91 -40.17 49.67
C GLY A 49 -22.85 -40.71 48.60
N SER A 50 -23.39 -39.85 47.72
CA SER A 50 -24.42 -40.23 46.73
C SER A 50 -23.85 -40.34 45.32
N MET A 51 -23.54 -41.55 44.87
CA MET A 51 -23.04 -41.82 43.53
C MET A 51 -24.05 -41.45 42.44
N SER A 52 -25.36 -41.54 42.73
CA SER A 52 -26.42 -41.12 41.81
C SER A 52 -26.33 -39.60 41.50
N ASN A 53 -26.06 -38.79 42.52
CA ASN A 53 -25.89 -37.34 42.31
C ASN A 53 -24.59 -37.03 41.56
N VAL A 54 -23.50 -37.77 41.80
CA VAL A 54 -22.24 -37.63 41.04
C VAL A 54 -22.48 -37.85 39.57
N ILE A 55 -23.17 -38.97 39.21
CA ILE A 55 -23.49 -39.30 37.82
C ILE A 55 -24.43 -38.25 37.21
N LYS A 56 -25.45 -37.82 37.92
CA LYS A 56 -26.41 -36.83 37.46
C LYS A 56 -25.73 -35.47 37.13
N TYR A 57 -24.99 -34.92 38.08
CA TYR A 57 -24.30 -33.63 37.85
C TYR A 57 -23.12 -33.76 36.88
N GLY A 58 -22.44 -34.94 36.85
CA GLY A 58 -21.42 -35.25 35.86
C GLY A 58 -21.98 -35.26 34.43
N ALA A 59 -23.16 -35.86 34.24
CA ALA A 59 -23.85 -35.83 32.93
C ALA A 59 -24.26 -34.42 32.51
N VAL A 60 -24.76 -33.59 33.47
CA VAL A 60 -25.07 -32.17 33.21
C VAL A 60 -23.81 -31.43 32.80
N MET A 61 -22.70 -31.59 33.52
CA MET A 61 -21.43 -30.94 33.19
C MET A 61 -20.91 -31.35 31.81
N LEU A 62 -21.00 -32.63 31.46
CA LEU A 62 -20.65 -33.13 30.12
C LEU A 62 -21.50 -32.48 29.02
N GLY A 63 -22.83 -32.37 29.26
CA GLY A 63 -23.75 -31.71 28.34
C GLY A 63 -23.40 -30.23 28.16
N MET A 64 -23.07 -29.53 29.24
CA MET A 64 -22.65 -28.10 29.19
C MET A 64 -21.31 -27.95 28.46
N ALA A 65 -20.35 -28.83 28.69
CA ALA A 65 -19.08 -28.85 27.97
C ALA A 65 -19.27 -29.08 26.46
N ALA A 66 -20.17 -29.98 26.08
CA ALA A 66 -20.52 -30.23 24.68
C ALA A 66 -21.19 -29.00 24.04
N LEU A 67 -22.12 -28.34 24.75
CA LEU A 67 -22.74 -27.11 24.26
C LEU A 67 -21.73 -25.96 24.14
N SER A 68 -20.82 -25.82 25.11
CA SER A 68 -19.72 -24.83 25.04
C SER A 68 -18.84 -25.05 23.83
N LEU A 69 -18.48 -26.32 23.55
CA LEU A 69 -17.73 -26.70 22.35
C LEU A 69 -18.47 -26.32 21.07
N LEU A 70 -19.77 -26.64 20.96
CA LEU A 70 -20.58 -26.28 19.79
C LEU A 70 -20.64 -24.75 19.59
N PHE A 71 -20.86 -23.98 20.64
CA PHE A 71 -20.86 -22.52 20.57
C PHE A 71 -19.47 -21.97 20.22
N GLY A 72 -18.39 -22.55 20.75
CA GLY A 72 -17.02 -22.18 20.42
C GLY A 72 -16.67 -22.46 18.95
N ILE A 73 -17.11 -23.60 18.41
CA ILE A 73 -16.97 -23.92 16.97
C ILE A 73 -17.76 -22.90 16.13
N GLY A 74 -19.00 -22.60 16.52
CA GLY A 74 -19.83 -21.59 15.85
C GLY A 74 -19.17 -20.20 15.86
N ALA A 75 -18.69 -19.75 17.01
CA ALA A 75 -17.97 -18.47 17.15
C ALA A 75 -16.70 -18.44 16.28
N GLY A 76 -15.96 -19.54 16.24
CA GLY A 76 -14.76 -19.70 15.38
C GLY A 76 -15.10 -19.63 13.90
N TRP A 77 -16.10 -20.38 13.46
CA TRP A 77 -16.54 -20.45 12.07
C TRP A 77 -17.04 -19.10 11.55
N PHE A 78 -18.03 -18.51 12.24
CA PHE A 78 -18.59 -17.21 11.84
C PHE A 78 -17.55 -16.08 11.95
N GLY A 79 -16.66 -16.13 12.95
CA GLY A 79 -15.58 -15.17 13.10
C GLY A 79 -14.56 -15.23 11.97
N ALA A 80 -14.13 -16.43 11.58
CA ALA A 80 -13.24 -16.63 10.44
C ALA A 80 -13.89 -16.21 9.12
N TYR A 81 -15.13 -16.69 8.88
CA TYR A 81 -15.89 -16.34 7.67
C TYR A 81 -16.11 -14.83 7.53
N SER A 82 -16.45 -14.16 8.63
CA SER A 82 -16.65 -12.70 8.64
C SER A 82 -15.36 -11.93 8.42
N SER A 83 -14.27 -12.29 9.12
CA SER A 83 -13.01 -11.55 9.04
C SER A 83 -12.30 -11.73 7.71
N THR A 84 -12.27 -12.95 7.16
CA THR A 84 -11.69 -13.20 5.83
C THR A 84 -12.52 -12.57 4.72
N GLY A 85 -13.84 -12.64 4.84
CA GLY A 85 -14.76 -11.98 3.91
C GLY A 85 -14.65 -10.47 3.92
N PHE A 86 -14.54 -9.86 5.10
CA PHE A 86 -14.27 -8.45 5.25
C PHE A 86 -12.94 -8.04 4.59
N ALA A 87 -11.85 -8.77 4.84
CA ALA A 87 -10.55 -8.49 4.23
C ALA A 87 -10.56 -8.66 2.70
N ARG A 88 -11.33 -9.65 2.17
CA ARG A 88 -11.54 -9.79 0.72
C ARG A 88 -12.20 -8.54 0.13
N ASN A 89 -13.30 -8.08 0.73
CA ASN A 89 -14.00 -6.90 0.26
C ASN A 89 -13.13 -5.64 0.37
N LEU A 90 -12.34 -5.53 1.44
CA LEU A 90 -11.44 -4.41 1.68
C LEU A 90 -10.35 -4.33 0.61
N ARG A 91 -9.70 -5.47 0.29
CA ARG A 91 -8.72 -5.54 -0.80
C ARG A 91 -9.33 -5.18 -2.15
N LYS A 92 -10.56 -5.69 -2.42
CA LYS A 92 -11.29 -5.35 -3.64
C LYS A 92 -11.57 -3.85 -3.72
N ALA A 93 -12.13 -3.25 -2.67
CA ALA A 93 -12.45 -1.83 -2.63
C ALA A 93 -11.20 -0.95 -2.80
N MET A 94 -10.08 -1.31 -2.14
CA MET A 94 -8.82 -0.60 -2.32
C MET A 94 -8.28 -0.73 -3.74
N TYR A 95 -8.33 -1.94 -4.33
CA TYR A 95 -7.88 -2.15 -5.70
C TYR A 95 -8.70 -1.33 -6.69
N GLU A 96 -10.05 -1.38 -6.58
CA GLU A 96 -10.95 -0.58 -7.42
C GLU A 96 -10.67 0.92 -7.26
N LYS A 97 -10.42 1.39 -6.03
CA LYS A 97 -10.11 2.79 -5.75
C LYS A 97 -8.76 3.22 -6.34
N ILE A 98 -7.73 2.38 -6.22
CA ILE A 98 -6.41 2.65 -6.83
C ILE A 98 -6.49 2.76 -8.36
N GLN A 99 -7.37 1.99 -9.02
CA GLN A 99 -7.57 2.10 -10.48
C GLN A 99 -8.19 3.45 -10.89
N THR A 100 -8.84 4.17 -9.98
CA THR A 100 -9.39 5.52 -10.26
C THR A 100 -8.39 6.65 -9.97
N TYR A 101 -7.21 6.35 -9.44
CA TYR A 101 -6.23 7.36 -9.08
C TYR A 101 -5.60 8.03 -10.29
N SER A 102 -5.34 9.32 -10.16
CA SER A 102 -4.47 10.07 -11.06
C SER A 102 -2.98 9.85 -10.72
N PHE A 103 -2.10 10.34 -11.55
CA PHE A 103 -0.65 10.21 -11.33
C PHE A 103 -0.21 10.88 -10.03
N SER A 104 -0.75 12.05 -9.69
CA SER A 104 -0.48 12.76 -8.44
C SER A 104 -0.82 11.93 -7.19
N ASN A 105 -1.95 11.18 -7.21
CA ASN A 105 -2.29 10.28 -6.11
C ASN A 105 -1.29 9.12 -6.00
N ILE A 106 -0.85 8.54 -7.14
CA ILE A 106 0.13 7.44 -7.15
C ILE A 106 1.49 7.92 -6.62
N ASP A 107 1.91 9.13 -6.98
CA ASP A 107 3.15 9.73 -6.49
C ASP A 107 3.10 9.95 -4.98
N LYS A 108 1.96 10.42 -4.45
CA LYS A 108 1.72 10.61 -3.01
C LYS A 108 1.89 9.32 -2.21
N PHE A 109 1.37 8.19 -2.70
CA PHE A 109 1.34 6.93 -1.94
C PHE A 109 2.54 6.02 -2.16
N SER A 110 3.28 6.14 -3.20
CA SER A 110 4.26 5.22 -3.76
C SER A 110 3.71 3.80 -4.03
N THR A 111 4.20 3.14 -5.06
CA THR A 111 3.77 1.77 -5.43
C THR A 111 4.03 0.75 -4.32
N ALA A 112 5.22 0.82 -3.69
CA ALA A 112 5.59 -0.08 -2.59
C ALA A 112 4.69 0.12 -1.37
N GLY A 113 4.32 1.38 -1.07
CA GLY A 113 3.38 1.74 -0.02
C GLY A 113 1.98 1.16 -0.25
N LEU A 114 1.46 1.25 -1.47
CA LEU A 114 0.16 0.69 -1.86
C LEU A 114 0.13 -0.84 -1.74
N ILE A 115 1.20 -1.53 -2.19
CA ILE A 115 1.34 -2.98 -2.05
C ILE A 115 1.30 -3.39 -0.58
N THR A 116 2.05 -2.70 0.29
CA THR A 116 2.07 -2.97 1.74
C THR A 116 0.69 -2.80 2.37
N ARG A 117 -0.07 -1.76 1.98
CA ARG A 117 -1.43 -1.51 2.46
C ARG A 117 -2.40 -2.62 2.03
N MET A 118 -2.30 -3.10 0.79
CA MET A 118 -3.14 -4.19 0.27
C MET A 118 -2.81 -5.57 0.86
N THR A 119 -1.59 -5.80 1.29
CA THR A 119 -1.13 -7.09 1.82
C THR A 119 -1.08 -7.09 3.34
N THR A 120 -0.04 -6.52 3.92
CA THR A 120 0.25 -6.57 5.36
C THR A 120 -0.78 -5.82 6.18
N ASP A 121 -1.15 -4.59 5.79
CA ASP A 121 -2.11 -3.79 6.55
C ASP A 121 -3.51 -4.41 6.51
N CYS A 122 -3.96 -4.92 5.37
CA CYS A 122 -5.22 -5.66 5.28
C CYS A 122 -5.23 -6.89 6.18
N THR A 123 -4.10 -7.61 6.30
CA THR A 123 -3.98 -8.78 7.17
C THR A 123 -4.01 -8.38 8.65
N ASN A 124 -3.33 -7.30 9.02
CA ASN A 124 -3.36 -6.76 10.38
C ASN A 124 -4.78 -6.35 10.79
N VAL A 125 -5.49 -5.65 9.91
CA VAL A 125 -6.88 -5.24 10.15
C VAL A 125 -7.82 -6.45 10.19
N GLN A 126 -7.63 -7.47 9.35
CA GLN A 126 -8.38 -8.73 9.39
C GLN A 126 -8.24 -9.42 10.75
N ASN A 127 -7.00 -9.56 11.24
CA ASN A 127 -6.73 -10.19 12.52
C ASN A 127 -7.31 -9.39 13.69
N ALA A 128 -7.17 -8.07 13.66
CA ALA A 128 -7.78 -7.20 14.67
C ALA A 128 -9.30 -7.30 14.66
N PHE A 129 -9.93 -7.31 13.50
CA PHE A 129 -11.37 -7.47 13.37
C PHE A 129 -11.86 -8.80 13.94
N GLN A 130 -11.17 -9.91 13.64
CA GLN A 130 -11.48 -11.21 14.21
C GLN A 130 -11.34 -11.23 15.74
N MET A 131 -10.29 -10.60 16.27
CA MET A 131 -10.08 -10.49 17.71
C MET A 131 -11.13 -9.62 18.40
N ILE A 132 -11.53 -8.51 17.78
CA ILE A 132 -12.63 -7.67 18.29
C ILE A 132 -13.91 -8.48 18.40
N LEU A 133 -14.29 -9.22 17.36
CA LEU A 133 -15.51 -9.99 17.35
C LEU A 133 -15.55 -11.12 18.39
N ARG A 134 -14.41 -11.70 18.72
CA ARG A 134 -14.34 -12.87 19.59
C ARG A 134 -13.75 -12.55 20.97
N ILE A 135 -12.50 -12.10 21.04
CA ILE A 135 -11.77 -11.95 22.31
C ILE A 135 -12.21 -10.69 23.06
N ALA A 136 -12.49 -9.58 22.35
CA ALA A 136 -12.96 -8.37 23.01
C ALA A 136 -14.37 -8.51 23.60
N VAL A 137 -15.14 -9.52 23.18
CA VAL A 137 -16.42 -9.89 23.79
C VAL A 137 -16.20 -10.92 24.92
N ARG A 138 -15.41 -11.97 24.65
CA ARG A 138 -15.16 -13.06 25.59
C ARG A 138 -14.52 -12.58 26.89
N ALA A 139 -13.42 -11.80 26.80
CA ALA A 139 -12.64 -11.45 27.98
C ALA A 139 -13.40 -10.57 28.98
N PRO A 140 -14.10 -9.48 28.59
CA PRO A 140 -14.91 -8.71 29.53
C PRO A 140 -16.06 -9.51 30.14
N MET A 141 -16.76 -10.32 29.31
CA MET A 141 -17.88 -11.12 29.80
C MET A 141 -17.40 -12.19 30.80
N MET A 142 -16.31 -12.87 30.52
CA MET A 142 -15.73 -13.86 31.42
C MET A 142 -15.29 -13.23 32.73
N LEU A 143 -14.66 -12.04 32.67
CA LEU A 143 -14.27 -11.28 33.86
C LEU A 143 -15.49 -10.90 34.71
N ILE A 144 -16.52 -10.28 34.09
CA ILE A 144 -17.72 -9.82 34.78
C ILE A 144 -18.47 -11.00 35.38
N PHE A 145 -18.72 -12.05 34.62
CA PHE A 145 -19.48 -13.20 35.10
C PHE A 145 -18.75 -13.99 36.18
N SER A 146 -17.42 -14.13 36.06
CA SER A 146 -16.60 -14.73 37.15
C SER A 146 -16.68 -13.91 38.43
N LEU A 147 -16.63 -12.58 38.37
CA LEU A 147 -16.78 -11.71 39.53
C LEU A 147 -18.19 -11.79 40.14
N VAL A 148 -19.23 -11.82 39.31
CA VAL A 148 -20.63 -11.97 39.75
C VAL A 148 -20.81 -13.31 40.46
N MET A 149 -20.29 -14.40 39.90
CA MET A 149 -20.37 -15.72 40.55
C MET A 149 -19.59 -15.78 41.86
N CYS A 150 -18.42 -15.14 41.95
CA CYS A 150 -17.70 -14.98 43.22
C CYS A 150 -18.55 -14.27 44.26
N LEU A 151 -19.21 -13.14 43.90
CA LEU A 151 -20.06 -12.36 44.78
C LEU A 151 -21.30 -13.14 45.26
N ILE A 152 -21.87 -14.00 44.42
CA ILE A 152 -22.99 -14.87 44.81
C ILE A 152 -22.54 -15.92 45.82
N ILE A 153 -21.32 -16.46 45.69
CA ILE A 153 -20.79 -17.51 46.58
C ILE A 153 -20.42 -16.92 47.95
N ASN A 154 -19.58 -15.93 47.98
CA ASN A 154 -19.16 -15.29 49.24
C ASN A 154 -18.73 -13.84 49.00
N LYS A 155 -19.51 -12.89 49.58
CA LYS A 155 -19.28 -11.45 49.40
C LYS A 155 -17.96 -10.97 49.97
N GLN A 156 -17.53 -11.52 51.12
CA GLN A 156 -16.31 -11.06 51.82
C GLN A 156 -15.05 -11.43 51.02
N ILE A 157 -14.93 -12.71 50.61
CA ILE A 157 -13.81 -13.17 49.79
C ILE A 157 -13.79 -12.45 48.45
N SER A 158 -14.95 -12.24 47.83
CA SER A 158 -15.05 -11.57 46.53
C SER A 158 -14.64 -10.10 46.58
N LEU A 159 -14.97 -9.39 47.66
CA LEU A 159 -14.56 -8.00 47.82
C LEU A 159 -13.04 -7.88 48.03
N MET A 160 -12.43 -8.80 48.77
CA MET A 160 -10.97 -8.88 48.91
C MET A 160 -10.31 -9.17 47.56
N PHE A 161 -10.85 -10.16 46.80
CA PHE A 161 -10.36 -10.48 45.48
C PHE A 161 -10.48 -9.29 44.50
N LEU A 162 -11.60 -8.57 44.51
CA LEU A 162 -11.80 -7.39 43.67
C LEU A 162 -10.76 -6.30 44.00
N GLY A 163 -10.45 -6.07 45.29
CA GLY A 163 -9.42 -5.13 45.67
C GLY A 163 -8.04 -5.49 45.14
N VAL A 164 -7.67 -6.77 45.19
CA VAL A 164 -6.40 -7.25 44.66
C VAL A 164 -6.40 -7.18 43.13
N LEU A 165 -7.51 -7.52 42.46
CA LEU A 165 -7.64 -7.45 41.01
C LEU A 165 -7.47 -6.01 40.50
N VAL A 166 -8.07 -5.03 41.18
CA VAL A 166 -7.88 -3.60 40.83
C VAL A 166 -6.42 -3.19 41.07
N LEU A 167 -5.79 -3.63 42.13
CA LEU A 167 -4.38 -3.34 42.41
C LEU A 167 -3.48 -3.90 41.29
N ILE A 168 -3.71 -5.13 40.88
CA ILE A 168 -2.97 -5.77 39.78
C ILE A 168 -3.23 -5.02 38.47
N ALA A 169 -4.47 -4.60 38.17
CA ALA A 169 -4.81 -3.82 36.99
C ALA A 169 -4.03 -2.50 36.94
N VAL A 170 -3.96 -1.77 38.06
CA VAL A 170 -3.20 -0.52 38.16
C VAL A 170 -1.71 -0.74 37.98
N ILE A 171 -1.14 -1.78 38.60
CA ILE A 171 0.28 -2.14 38.42
C ILE A 171 0.57 -2.52 36.98
N ALA A 172 -0.25 -3.38 36.39
CA ALA A 172 -0.09 -3.81 34.99
C ALA A 172 -0.20 -2.62 34.02
N ALA A 173 -1.15 -1.70 34.24
CA ALA A 173 -1.31 -0.51 33.40
C ALA A 173 -0.10 0.44 33.52
N THR A 174 0.39 0.69 34.75
CA THR A 174 1.52 1.60 34.98
C THR A 174 2.84 1.02 34.40
N LEU A 175 3.09 -0.26 34.63
CA LEU A 175 4.26 -0.95 34.05
C LEU A 175 4.14 -1.06 32.52
N GLY A 176 2.96 -1.41 32.02
CA GLY A 176 2.71 -1.51 30.58
C GLY A 176 2.95 -0.20 29.85
N MET A 177 2.50 0.94 30.40
CA MET A 177 2.77 2.25 29.81
C MET A 177 4.28 2.59 29.75
N LYS A 178 5.04 2.22 30.77
CA LYS A 178 6.50 2.43 30.81
C LYS A 178 7.22 1.53 29.77
N VAL A 179 6.81 0.28 29.68
CA VAL A 179 7.35 -0.69 28.72
C VAL A 179 7.02 -0.26 27.28
N MET A 180 5.79 0.22 27.04
CA MET A 180 5.37 0.70 25.71
C MET A 180 6.20 1.89 25.22
N ARG A 181 6.60 2.81 26.09
CA ARG A 181 7.50 3.92 25.72
C ARG A 181 8.85 3.41 25.23
N LEU A 182 9.41 2.41 25.93
CA LEU A 182 10.69 1.80 25.51
C LEU A 182 10.55 1.06 24.17
N PHE A 183 9.45 0.32 23.97
CA PHE A 183 9.23 -0.35 22.70
C PHE A 183 9.10 0.63 21.53
N ARG A 184 8.54 1.82 21.72
CA ARG A 184 8.55 2.86 20.66
C ARG A 184 9.96 3.29 20.28
N GLU A 185 10.87 3.42 21.24
CA GLU A 185 12.28 3.71 20.96
C GLU A 185 12.97 2.53 20.27
N VAL A 186 12.66 1.30 20.69
CA VAL A 186 13.15 0.07 20.03
C VAL A 186 12.70 0.02 18.57
N PHE A 187 11.41 0.27 18.28
CA PHE A 187 10.91 0.29 16.90
C PHE A 187 11.59 1.35 16.05
N LYS A 188 11.82 2.55 16.60
CA LYS A 188 12.57 3.60 15.87
C LYS A 188 14.00 3.15 15.51
N ARG A 189 14.70 2.49 16.45
CA ARG A 189 16.05 1.96 16.17
C ARG A 189 16.01 0.75 15.23
N TYR A 190 14.94 0.01 15.25
CA TYR A 190 14.72 -1.07 14.29
C TYR A 190 14.54 -0.53 12.86
N ASP A 191 13.83 0.59 12.70
CA ASP A 191 13.70 1.28 11.42
C ASP A 191 15.07 1.82 10.94
N ASP A 192 15.89 2.41 11.83
CA ASP A 192 17.25 2.84 11.52
C ASP A 192 18.13 1.67 11.02
N LEU A 193 18.02 0.50 11.66
CA LEU A 193 18.73 -0.71 11.24
C LEU A 193 18.25 -1.21 9.87
N ASN A 194 16.94 -1.27 9.68
CA ASN A 194 16.36 -1.70 8.39
C ASN A 194 16.77 -0.77 7.25
N ALA A 195 16.76 0.54 7.46
CA ALA A 195 17.22 1.51 6.46
C ALA A 195 18.69 1.27 6.09
N SER A 196 19.57 1.01 7.08
CA SER A 196 20.97 0.69 6.83
C SER A 196 21.15 -0.60 6.05
N VAL A 197 20.39 -1.66 6.36
CA VAL A 197 20.41 -2.93 5.62
C VAL A 197 19.91 -2.73 4.19
N GLN A 198 18.80 -2.02 4.01
CA GLN A 198 18.23 -1.75 2.70
C GLN A 198 19.18 -0.95 1.81
N GLU A 199 19.85 0.07 2.36
CA GLU A 199 20.88 0.85 1.67
C GLU A 199 22.02 -0.06 1.21
N ASN A 200 22.59 -0.86 2.12
CA ASN A 200 23.70 -1.77 1.83
C ASN A 200 23.33 -2.81 0.77
N VAL A 201 22.18 -3.50 0.93
CA VAL A 201 21.73 -4.54 -0.03
C VAL A 201 21.45 -3.95 -1.41
N SER A 202 20.82 -2.77 -1.47
CA SER A 202 20.55 -2.08 -2.73
C SER A 202 21.85 -1.66 -3.44
N ALA A 203 22.85 -1.22 -2.67
CA ALA A 203 24.15 -0.77 -3.17
C ALA A 203 25.25 -1.86 -3.09
N ILE A 204 24.90 -3.14 -2.93
CA ILE A 204 25.87 -4.21 -2.65
C ILE A 204 26.97 -4.31 -3.73
N ARG A 205 26.63 -4.04 -4.99
CA ARG A 205 27.62 -4.01 -6.09
C ARG A 205 28.65 -2.91 -5.89
N VAL A 206 28.24 -1.75 -5.39
CA VAL A 206 29.14 -0.62 -5.08
C VAL A 206 30.05 -1.00 -3.89
N VAL A 207 29.49 -1.56 -2.82
CA VAL A 207 30.25 -2.04 -1.66
C VAL A 207 31.34 -3.02 -2.10
N LYS A 208 30.98 -3.99 -2.98
CA LYS A 208 31.92 -4.97 -3.54
C LYS A 208 32.96 -4.34 -4.46
N ALA A 209 32.55 -3.42 -5.34
CA ALA A 209 33.47 -2.76 -6.27
C ALA A 209 34.54 -1.90 -5.55
N PHE A 210 34.14 -1.28 -4.43
CA PHE A 210 35.06 -0.43 -3.65
C PHE A 210 35.72 -1.16 -2.46
N VAL A 211 35.50 -2.47 -2.28
CA VAL A 211 36.04 -3.30 -1.19
C VAL A 211 35.79 -2.65 0.18
N ARG A 212 34.53 -2.30 0.46
CA ARG A 212 34.10 -1.58 1.67
C ARG A 212 33.26 -2.43 2.62
N GLU A 213 33.36 -3.75 2.54
CA GLU A 213 32.63 -4.69 3.37
C GLU A 213 32.87 -4.47 4.85
N ASP A 214 34.11 -4.28 5.28
CA ASP A 214 34.47 -4.08 6.69
C ASP A 214 33.85 -2.79 7.26
N TYR A 215 33.82 -1.72 6.46
CA TYR A 215 33.18 -0.46 6.86
C TYR A 215 31.65 -0.62 7.05
N GLU A 216 30.99 -1.31 6.12
CA GLU A 216 29.55 -1.57 6.20
C GLU A 216 29.23 -2.54 7.34
N ASP A 217 30.08 -3.53 7.60
CA ASP A 217 29.91 -4.45 8.74
C ASP A 217 30.03 -3.69 10.07
N GLU A 218 30.99 -2.80 10.22
CA GLU A 218 31.12 -1.95 11.42
C GLU A 218 29.90 -1.04 11.61
N LYS A 219 29.40 -0.41 10.53
CA LYS A 219 28.19 0.43 10.52
C LYS A 219 26.96 -0.38 10.96
N PHE A 220 26.79 -1.57 10.39
CA PHE A 220 25.71 -2.50 10.75
C PHE A 220 25.81 -2.95 12.20
N MET A 221 27.00 -3.41 12.64
CA MET A 221 27.21 -3.89 14.00
C MET A 221 26.93 -2.80 15.03
N LYS A 222 27.26 -1.54 14.76
CA LYS A 222 26.97 -0.40 15.63
C LYS A 222 25.45 -0.17 15.74
N ALA A 223 24.72 -0.22 14.63
CA ALA A 223 23.27 -0.09 14.62
C ALA A 223 22.61 -1.28 15.35
N ALA A 224 23.05 -2.50 15.06
CA ALA A 224 22.58 -3.72 15.70
C ALA A 224 22.84 -3.74 17.21
N PHE A 225 23.99 -3.27 17.67
CA PHE A 225 24.33 -3.20 19.10
C PHE A 225 23.46 -2.16 19.82
N ASN A 226 23.21 -1.00 19.23
CA ASN A 226 22.32 0.01 19.79
C ASN A 226 20.88 -0.53 19.95
N LEU A 227 20.40 -1.26 18.96
CA LEU A 227 19.11 -1.95 19.00
C LEU A 227 19.10 -3.02 20.10
N TYR A 228 20.13 -3.87 20.16
CA TYR A 228 20.29 -4.93 21.16
C TYR A 228 20.23 -4.37 22.59
N ASP A 229 20.98 -3.30 22.90
CA ASP A 229 21.01 -2.71 24.24
C ASP A 229 19.63 -2.20 24.67
N LEU A 230 18.92 -1.52 23.77
CA LEU A 230 17.55 -1.07 24.03
C LEU A 230 16.56 -2.23 24.17
N PHE A 231 16.69 -3.25 23.33
CA PHE A 231 15.84 -4.45 23.39
C PHE A 231 16.02 -5.18 24.71
N VAL A 232 17.28 -5.39 25.12
CA VAL A 232 17.61 -6.01 26.42
C VAL A 232 17.04 -5.19 27.59
N LYS A 233 17.11 -3.85 27.54
CA LYS A 233 16.51 -2.98 28.55
C LYS A 233 14.98 -3.09 28.60
N ALA A 234 14.32 -3.20 27.46
CA ALA A 234 12.88 -3.39 27.36
C ALA A 234 12.46 -4.77 27.88
N GLU A 235 13.15 -5.82 27.41
CA GLU A 235 12.89 -7.21 27.81
C GLU A 235 13.13 -7.47 29.30
N LYS A 236 14.21 -6.95 29.89
CA LYS A 236 14.47 -7.05 31.34
C LYS A 236 13.32 -6.51 32.19
N ARG A 237 12.62 -5.47 31.72
CA ARG A 237 11.45 -4.93 32.42
C ARG A 237 10.20 -5.76 32.14
N MET A 238 10.05 -6.29 30.94
CA MET A 238 8.92 -7.13 30.56
C MET A 238 8.95 -8.49 31.24
N VAL A 239 10.13 -9.10 31.35
CA VAL A 239 10.32 -10.41 32.00
C VAL A 239 9.86 -10.40 33.47
N ILE A 240 9.99 -9.29 34.19
CA ILE A 240 9.54 -9.17 35.58
C ILE A 240 8.01 -9.21 35.69
N MET A 241 7.30 -8.83 34.63
CA MET A 241 5.84 -8.70 34.64
C MET A 241 5.14 -10.05 34.77
N MET A 242 5.60 -11.09 34.04
CA MET A 242 5.02 -12.44 34.09
C MET A 242 5.18 -13.10 35.47
N PRO A 243 6.39 -13.22 36.07
CA PRO A 243 6.57 -13.75 37.41
C PRO A 243 5.83 -12.92 38.48
N GLY A 244 5.79 -11.58 38.33
CA GLY A 244 5.05 -10.70 39.22
C GLY A 244 3.55 -10.98 39.20
N MET A 245 2.96 -11.19 38.02
CA MET A 245 1.55 -11.60 37.92
C MET A 245 1.31 -13.00 38.48
N MET A 246 2.22 -13.96 38.24
CA MET A 246 2.09 -15.31 38.80
C MET A 246 2.18 -15.27 40.32
N LEU A 247 3.10 -14.48 40.87
CA LEU A 247 3.17 -14.28 42.33
C LEU A 247 1.85 -13.71 42.90
N ALA A 248 1.27 -12.74 42.23
CA ALA A 248 -0.01 -12.15 42.63
C ALA A 248 -1.15 -13.19 42.55
N ILE A 249 -1.20 -14.02 41.49
CA ILE A 249 -2.17 -15.10 41.36
C ILE A 249 -2.03 -16.08 42.54
N TYR A 250 -0.82 -16.56 42.81
CA TYR A 250 -0.59 -17.49 43.94
C TYR A 250 -0.89 -16.87 45.30
N ALA A 251 -0.56 -15.59 45.50
CA ALA A 251 -0.90 -14.87 46.74
C ALA A 251 -2.43 -14.82 46.94
N VAL A 252 -3.19 -14.51 45.88
CA VAL A 252 -4.66 -14.54 45.91
C VAL A 252 -5.18 -15.95 46.20
N MET A 253 -4.63 -16.98 45.53
CA MET A 253 -5.03 -18.36 45.76
C MET A 253 -4.78 -18.82 47.20
N ILE A 254 -3.61 -18.48 47.77
CA ILE A 254 -3.30 -18.75 49.19
C ILE A 254 -4.27 -18.00 50.12
N GLY A 255 -4.54 -16.73 49.83
CA GLY A 255 -5.49 -15.93 50.61
C GLY A 255 -6.90 -16.53 50.60
N ILE A 256 -7.41 -16.88 49.40
CA ILE A 256 -8.74 -17.52 49.27
C ILE A 256 -8.75 -18.88 49.96
N GLY A 257 -7.68 -19.69 49.88
CA GLY A 257 -7.54 -20.93 50.58
C GLY A 257 -7.59 -20.77 52.11
N TRP A 258 -6.84 -19.81 52.62
CA TRP A 258 -6.79 -19.51 54.04
C TRP A 258 -8.13 -19.03 54.60
N PHE A 259 -8.72 -17.98 54.01
CA PHE A 259 -10.01 -17.46 54.47
C PHE A 259 -11.14 -18.45 54.17
N GLY A 260 -11.11 -19.15 53.02
CA GLY A 260 -12.10 -20.16 52.66
C GLY A 260 -12.10 -21.32 53.62
N ALA A 261 -10.91 -21.80 54.06
CA ALA A 261 -10.81 -22.84 55.08
C ALA A 261 -11.42 -22.39 56.42
N HIS A 262 -11.23 -21.13 56.82
CA HIS A 262 -11.83 -20.56 58.02
C HIS A 262 -13.36 -20.55 57.94
N PHE A 263 -13.93 -20.10 56.82
CA PHE A 263 -15.38 -20.11 56.58
C PHE A 263 -15.98 -21.53 56.47
N ILE A 264 -15.20 -22.52 56.01
CA ILE A 264 -15.64 -23.93 56.00
C ILE A 264 -15.71 -24.47 57.42
N VAL A 265 -14.70 -24.19 58.26
CA VAL A 265 -14.68 -24.62 59.68
C VAL A 265 -15.82 -23.96 60.46
N GLU A 266 -16.16 -22.69 60.18
CA GLU A 266 -17.29 -21.99 60.75
C GLU A 266 -18.65 -22.49 60.21
N GLY A 267 -18.68 -23.35 59.18
CA GLY A 267 -19.90 -23.88 58.59
C GLY A 267 -20.63 -22.92 57.66
N SER A 268 -20.04 -21.76 57.32
CA SER A 268 -20.62 -20.74 56.44
C SER A 268 -20.33 -20.97 54.95
N MET A 269 -19.42 -21.91 54.61
CA MET A 269 -19.05 -22.25 53.22
C MET A 269 -18.78 -23.76 53.09
N THR A 270 -18.96 -24.33 51.89
CA THR A 270 -18.68 -25.72 51.59
C THR A 270 -17.36 -25.91 50.82
N THR A 271 -16.80 -27.12 50.82
CA THR A 271 -15.56 -27.44 50.06
C THR A 271 -15.77 -27.31 48.57
N GLY A 272 -16.96 -27.62 48.05
CA GLY A 272 -17.30 -27.48 46.63
C GLY A 272 -17.34 -26.01 46.20
N THR A 273 -17.93 -25.12 47.04
CA THR A 273 -17.95 -23.70 46.75
C THR A 273 -16.55 -23.05 46.81
N LEU A 274 -15.65 -23.50 47.69
CA LEU A 274 -14.24 -23.08 47.69
C LEU A 274 -13.55 -23.45 46.38
N THR A 275 -13.75 -24.70 45.90
CA THR A 275 -13.16 -25.17 44.64
C THR A 275 -13.65 -24.34 43.43
N SER A 276 -14.94 -23.97 43.41
CA SER A 276 -15.48 -23.13 42.36
C SER A 276 -14.94 -21.69 42.43
N LEU A 277 -14.69 -21.13 43.61
CA LEU A 277 -14.05 -19.81 43.78
C LEU A 277 -12.64 -19.79 43.19
N PHE A 278 -11.83 -20.84 43.40
CA PHE A 278 -10.52 -20.98 42.76
C PHE A 278 -10.62 -20.89 41.25
N SER A 279 -11.59 -21.63 40.68
CA SER A 279 -11.79 -21.65 39.20
C SER A 279 -12.21 -20.27 38.67
N TYR A 280 -13.12 -19.56 39.36
CA TYR A 280 -13.57 -18.24 38.91
C TYR A 280 -12.46 -17.19 39.03
N VAL A 281 -11.66 -17.23 40.10
CA VAL A 281 -10.52 -16.31 40.26
C VAL A 281 -9.49 -16.53 39.17
N MET A 282 -9.16 -17.76 38.86
CA MET A 282 -8.26 -18.09 37.72
C MET A 282 -8.81 -17.58 36.40
N SER A 283 -10.10 -17.82 36.12
CA SER A 283 -10.75 -17.34 34.90
C SER A 283 -10.74 -15.81 34.79
N ALA A 284 -11.01 -15.11 35.90
CA ALA A 284 -10.97 -13.64 35.94
C ALA A 284 -9.55 -13.10 35.69
N MET A 285 -8.53 -13.74 36.27
CA MET A 285 -7.12 -13.34 36.08
C MET A 285 -6.67 -13.56 34.64
N PHE A 286 -6.99 -14.73 34.04
CA PHE A 286 -6.69 -14.97 32.61
C PHE A 286 -7.43 -14.00 31.68
N SER A 287 -8.67 -13.66 31.97
CA SER A 287 -9.45 -12.69 31.19
C SER A 287 -8.84 -11.30 31.22
N MET A 288 -8.30 -10.89 32.37
CA MET A 288 -7.57 -9.63 32.51
C MET A 288 -6.28 -9.61 31.69
N MET A 289 -5.53 -10.72 31.65
CA MET A 289 -4.35 -10.84 30.77
C MET A 289 -4.74 -10.75 29.30
N MET A 290 -5.84 -11.38 28.88
CA MET A 290 -6.34 -11.29 27.52
C MET A 290 -6.77 -9.86 27.14
N LEU A 291 -7.40 -9.12 28.07
CA LEU A 291 -7.76 -7.72 27.84
C LEU A 291 -6.52 -6.85 27.60
N ALA A 292 -5.45 -7.06 28.37
CA ALA A 292 -4.20 -6.34 28.16
C ALA A 292 -3.58 -6.64 26.77
N ALA A 293 -3.54 -7.90 26.37
CA ALA A 293 -3.01 -8.31 25.07
C ALA A 293 -3.81 -7.72 23.89
N ILE A 294 -5.15 -7.67 24.02
CA ILE A 294 -6.01 -7.11 22.97
C ILE A 294 -5.78 -5.61 22.78
N LEU A 295 -5.60 -4.85 23.89
CA LEU A 295 -5.34 -3.43 23.81
C LEU A 295 -4.05 -3.10 23.03
N ILE A 296 -3.00 -3.89 23.27
CA ILE A 296 -1.74 -3.75 22.54
C ILE A 296 -1.97 -4.01 21.04
N MET A 297 -2.65 -5.10 20.70
CA MET A 297 -2.88 -5.46 19.31
C MET A 297 -3.78 -4.45 18.58
N LEU A 298 -4.83 -3.95 19.24
CA LEU A 298 -5.69 -2.90 18.66
C LEU A 298 -4.90 -1.62 18.37
N THR A 299 -3.98 -1.26 19.25
CA THR A 299 -3.11 -0.08 19.06
C THR A 299 -2.20 -0.26 17.83
N MET A 300 -1.62 -1.45 17.65
CA MET A 300 -0.80 -1.77 16.46
C MET A 300 -1.62 -1.77 15.18
N SER A 301 -2.82 -2.32 15.22
CA SER A 301 -3.69 -2.42 14.05
C SER A 301 -4.35 -1.08 13.67
N ALA A 302 -4.45 -0.14 14.61
CA ALA A 302 -5.01 1.19 14.33
C ALA A 302 -4.19 1.95 13.27
N ALA A 303 -2.86 1.86 13.30
CA ALA A 303 -2.01 2.45 12.28
C ALA A 303 -2.24 1.86 10.88
N SER A 304 -2.44 0.53 10.79
CA SER A 304 -2.81 -0.14 9.53
C SER A 304 -4.19 0.28 9.03
N ALA A 305 -5.16 0.43 9.96
CA ALA A 305 -6.51 0.91 9.63
C ALA A 305 -6.51 2.36 9.14
N ASP A 306 -5.66 3.21 9.71
CA ASP A 306 -5.48 4.59 9.26
C ASP A 306 -4.96 4.65 7.82
N ARG A 307 -3.89 3.91 7.50
CA ARG A 307 -3.32 3.85 6.14
C ARG A 307 -4.29 3.29 5.10
N ILE A 308 -5.10 2.28 5.45
CA ILE A 308 -6.15 1.76 4.57
C ILE A 308 -7.26 2.80 4.36
N THR A 309 -7.68 3.46 5.43
CA THR A 309 -8.74 4.48 5.35
C THR A 309 -8.28 5.66 4.48
N GLU A 310 -7.02 6.06 4.57
CA GLU A 310 -6.43 7.09 3.72
C GLU A 310 -6.59 6.73 2.22
N VAL A 311 -6.29 5.49 1.81
CA VAL A 311 -6.50 5.05 0.43
C VAL A 311 -7.97 5.05 0.04
N LEU A 312 -8.89 4.62 0.91
CA LEU A 312 -10.31 4.55 0.57
C LEU A 312 -10.99 5.92 0.47
N VAL A 313 -10.46 6.93 1.13
CA VAL A 313 -11.01 8.29 1.17
C VAL A 313 -10.37 9.21 0.16
N GLU A 314 -9.14 8.90 -0.30
CA GLU A 314 -8.45 9.70 -1.29
C GLU A 314 -9.26 9.81 -2.58
N GLU A 315 -9.44 11.01 -3.08
CA GLU A 315 -10.17 11.27 -4.33
C GLU A 315 -9.19 11.62 -5.44
N PRO A 316 -9.43 11.15 -6.68
CA PRO A 316 -8.62 11.56 -7.83
C PRO A 316 -8.82 13.06 -8.06
N ASP A 317 -7.74 13.77 -8.31
CA ASP A 317 -7.77 15.20 -8.65
C ASP A 317 -8.08 15.44 -10.13
N ILE A 318 -7.92 14.42 -10.97
CA ILE A 318 -8.28 14.46 -12.39
C ILE A 318 -9.52 13.58 -12.59
N VAL A 319 -10.61 14.23 -13.01
CA VAL A 319 -11.90 13.58 -13.29
C VAL A 319 -12.46 14.11 -14.60
N ASP A 320 -13.39 13.36 -15.19
CA ASP A 320 -14.10 13.81 -16.37
C ASP A 320 -15.02 14.99 -16.04
N PRO A 321 -15.19 15.95 -16.96
CA PRO A 321 -16.16 17.04 -16.80
C PRO A 321 -17.62 16.50 -16.87
N GLU A 322 -18.59 17.33 -16.47
CA GLU A 322 -20.01 16.95 -16.51
C GLU A 322 -20.52 16.72 -17.94
N ASP A 323 -19.98 17.42 -18.93
CA ASP A 323 -20.33 17.32 -20.35
C ASP A 323 -19.06 17.16 -21.19
N PRO A 324 -18.47 15.95 -21.26
CA PRO A 324 -17.20 15.69 -21.89
C PRO A 324 -17.28 15.66 -23.42
N LEU A 325 -16.23 16.13 -24.08
CA LEU A 325 -16.03 15.98 -25.52
C LEU A 325 -15.50 14.57 -25.83
N TYR A 326 -16.14 13.89 -26.78
CA TYR A 326 -15.81 12.52 -27.22
C TYR A 326 -15.07 12.44 -28.56
N GLU A 327 -14.58 13.55 -29.09
CA GLU A 327 -13.82 13.59 -30.34
C GLU A 327 -12.67 14.59 -30.22
N VAL A 328 -11.47 14.16 -30.61
CA VAL A 328 -10.29 15.04 -30.80
C VAL A 328 -10.17 15.35 -32.29
N PRO A 329 -10.44 16.59 -32.73
CA PRO A 329 -10.54 16.93 -34.13
C PRO A 329 -9.24 16.72 -34.90
N ASP A 330 -8.14 17.24 -34.37
CA ASP A 330 -6.81 17.15 -34.97
C ASP A 330 -5.69 17.09 -33.92
N GLY A 331 -4.44 17.04 -34.37
CA GLY A 331 -3.25 16.96 -33.50
C GLY A 331 -2.62 18.30 -33.18
N SER A 332 -3.33 19.43 -33.34
CA SER A 332 -2.80 20.75 -32.95
C SER A 332 -2.71 20.87 -31.43
N ILE A 333 -1.66 21.54 -30.93
CA ILE A 333 -1.41 21.70 -29.50
C ILE A 333 -1.11 23.18 -29.23
N ARG A 334 -1.72 23.72 -28.17
CA ARG A 334 -1.45 25.10 -27.70
C ARG A 334 -1.36 25.13 -26.18
N PHE A 335 -0.29 25.71 -25.69
CA PHE A 335 -0.14 26.17 -24.32
C PHE A 335 -0.35 27.68 -24.27
N ASP A 336 -1.08 28.15 -23.29
CA ASP A 336 -1.43 29.56 -23.12
C ASP A 336 -1.08 29.94 -21.67
N ASN A 337 0.04 30.60 -21.47
CA ASN A 337 0.55 31.03 -20.17
C ASN A 337 0.42 29.95 -19.09
N VAL A 338 1.04 28.77 -19.33
CA VAL A 338 0.89 27.61 -18.46
C VAL A 338 1.99 27.55 -17.42
N HIS A 339 1.57 27.31 -16.18
CA HIS A 339 2.42 27.10 -15.01
C HIS A 339 2.12 25.74 -14.38
N PHE A 340 3.14 25.09 -13.79
CA PHE A 340 2.95 23.81 -13.16
C PHE A 340 3.95 23.53 -12.05
N THR A 341 3.44 22.99 -10.93
CA THR A 341 4.20 22.53 -9.77
C THR A 341 3.71 21.14 -9.33
N TYR A 342 4.62 20.20 -9.09
CA TYR A 342 4.25 18.87 -8.58
C TYR A 342 3.73 18.90 -7.14
N LYS A 343 4.32 19.76 -6.29
CA LYS A 343 3.92 19.90 -4.88
C LYS A 343 2.94 21.07 -4.74
N LYS A 344 1.67 20.76 -4.61
CA LYS A 344 0.59 21.76 -4.47
C LYS A 344 0.51 22.44 -3.09
N ASP A 345 1.38 22.07 -2.13
CA ASP A 345 1.37 22.59 -0.76
C ASP A 345 2.15 23.92 -0.59
N GLY A 346 2.60 24.53 -1.70
CA GLY A 346 3.35 25.79 -1.68
C GLY A 346 4.83 25.67 -1.23
N GLU A 347 5.33 24.45 -0.99
CA GLU A 347 6.72 24.18 -0.59
C GLU A 347 7.60 23.69 -1.76
N GLY A 348 7.10 23.64 -2.99
CA GLY A 348 7.81 23.16 -4.18
C GLY A 348 8.25 24.28 -5.10
N ASP A 349 9.41 24.11 -5.76
CA ASP A 349 9.83 24.95 -6.85
C ASP A 349 8.90 24.75 -8.05
N GLU A 350 8.61 25.81 -8.79
CA GLU A 350 7.81 25.77 -10.00
C GLU A 350 8.58 25.01 -11.10
N ASN A 351 7.95 23.97 -11.64
CA ASN A 351 8.59 23.08 -12.62
C ASN A 351 8.42 23.56 -14.06
N LEU A 352 7.34 24.30 -14.31
CA LEU A 352 7.09 25.01 -15.58
C LEU A 352 6.51 26.37 -15.27
N HIS A 353 7.00 27.40 -15.97
CA HIS A 353 6.51 28.77 -15.86
C HIS A 353 6.45 29.45 -17.22
N ASP A 354 5.48 30.35 -17.38
CA ASP A 354 5.29 31.21 -18.57
C ASP A 354 5.33 30.42 -19.90
N ILE A 355 4.73 29.22 -19.94
CA ILE A 355 4.76 28.40 -21.15
C ILE A 355 3.70 28.90 -22.15
N ASP A 356 4.18 29.51 -23.22
CA ASP A 356 3.40 29.89 -24.41
C ASP A 356 3.94 29.15 -25.64
N LEU A 357 3.14 28.24 -26.23
CA LEU A 357 3.57 27.34 -27.30
C LEU A 357 2.43 27.02 -28.26
N GLU A 358 2.71 26.98 -29.56
CA GLU A 358 1.76 26.53 -30.58
C GLU A 358 2.42 25.54 -31.55
N ILE A 359 1.87 24.32 -31.62
CA ILE A 359 2.30 23.21 -32.51
C ILE A 359 1.14 22.93 -33.47
N ARG A 360 1.44 22.83 -34.76
CA ARG A 360 0.44 22.55 -35.81
C ARG A 360 0.17 21.06 -35.90
N SER A 361 -1.04 20.70 -36.35
CA SER A 361 -1.37 19.30 -36.61
C SER A 361 -0.45 18.70 -37.69
N GLY A 362 0.05 17.49 -37.44
CA GLY A 362 0.98 16.78 -38.32
C GLY A 362 2.45 17.18 -38.18
N GLU A 363 2.76 18.22 -37.41
CA GLU A 363 4.13 18.72 -37.23
C GLU A 363 4.96 17.75 -36.36
N THR A 364 6.22 17.60 -36.70
CA THR A 364 7.21 16.88 -35.88
C THR A 364 8.02 17.89 -35.08
N VAL A 365 7.91 17.84 -33.75
CA VAL A 365 8.60 18.76 -32.84
C VAL A 365 9.60 18.00 -31.97
N GLY A 366 10.85 18.44 -31.98
CA GLY A 366 11.88 18.01 -31.06
C GLY A 366 11.84 18.81 -29.75
N ILE A 367 12.16 18.20 -28.62
CA ILE A 367 12.35 18.89 -27.34
C ILE A 367 13.73 18.54 -26.79
N ILE A 368 14.55 19.56 -26.55
CA ILE A 368 15.90 19.42 -26.01
C ILE A 368 16.11 20.38 -24.82
N GLY A 369 17.09 20.06 -23.97
CA GLY A 369 17.43 20.87 -22.80
C GLY A 369 18.11 20.04 -21.71
N GLY A 370 18.59 20.69 -20.69
CA GLY A 370 19.27 20.07 -19.55
C GLY A 370 18.41 19.03 -18.80
N THR A 371 19.04 18.20 -17.98
CA THR A 371 18.31 17.28 -17.10
C THR A 371 17.55 18.09 -16.05
N GLY A 372 16.26 17.83 -15.88
CA GLY A 372 15.42 18.51 -14.89
C GLY A 372 14.77 19.82 -15.38
N CYS A 373 15.02 20.31 -16.61
CA CYS A 373 14.43 21.54 -17.14
C CYS A 373 12.93 21.45 -17.52
N GLY A 374 12.20 20.39 -17.15
CA GLY A 374 10.74 20.32 -17.33
C GLY A 374 10.23 19.62 -18.60
N LYS A 375 11.07 19.01 -19.46
CA LYS A 375 10.67 18.35 -20.73
C LYS A 375 9.54 17.33 -20.57
N SER A 376 9.73 16.33 -19.70
CA SER A 376 8.71 15.29 -19.45
C SER A 376 7.48 15.87 -18.77
N THR A 377 7.63 16.92 -17.96
CA THR A 377 6.54 17.64 -17.34
C THR A 377 5.65 18.32 -18.39
N LEU A 378 6.27 19.01 -19.37
CA LEU A 378 5.55 19.69 -20.45
C LEU A 378 4.64 18.72 -21.22
N VAL A 379 5.17 17.57 -21.64
CA VAL A 379 4.39 16.59 -22.42
C VAL A 379 3.34 15.85 -21.58
N SER A 380 3.55 15.72 -20.28
CA SER A 380 2.59 15.10 -19.37
C SER A 380 1.29 15.90 -19.23
N LEU A 381 1.34 17.21 -19.46
CA LEU A 381 0.16 18.07 -19.47
C LEU A 381 -0.68 17.89 -20.73
N ILE A 382 -0.08 17.54 -21.88
CA ILE A 382 -0.81 17.35 -23.16
C ILE A 382 -1.78 16.16 -23.08
N SER A 383 -1.35 15.05 -22.45
CA SER A 383 -2.18 13.86 -22.25
C SER A 383 -3.00 13.91 -20.96
N ARG A 384 -3.00 15.05 -20.28
CA ARG A 384 -3.68 15.27 -18.99
C ARG A 384 -3.34 14.19 -17.96
N LEU A 385 -2.05 13.85 -17.83
CA LEU A 385 -1.55 13.04 -16.71
C LEU A 385 -1.50 13.87 -15.43
N TYR A 386 -1.31 15.17 -15.58
CA TYR A 386 -1.42 16.22 -14.57
C TYR A 386 -2.20 17.41 -15.15
N ASP A 387 -2.83 18.18 -14.29
CA ASP A 387 -3.49 19.44 -14.65
C ASP A 387 -2.57 20.62 -14.32
N PRO A 388 -2.50 21.67 -15.20
CA PRO A 388 -1.77 22.89 -14.92
C PRO A 388 -2.31 23.59 -13.67
N ASP A 389 -1.44 24.40 -13.04
CA ASP A 389 -1.78 25.12 -11.82
C ASP A 389 -2.87 26.16 -12.08
N PRO A 390 -3.81 26.36 -11.13
CA PRO A 390 -4.78 27.44 -11.21
C PRO A 390 -4.12 28.79 -10.98
N THR A 391 -4.71 29.83 -11.52
CA THR A 391 -4.24 31.22 -11.30
C THR A 391 -4.20 31.53 -9.80
N PRO A 392 -3.04 31.89 -9.22
CA PRO A 392 -2.97 32.31 -7.83
C PRO A 392 -3.65 33.65 -7.60
N GLU A 393 -4.15 33.85 -6.37
CA GLU A 393 -4.75 35.14 -6.00
C GLU A 393 -3.71 36.26 -6.11
N GLY A 394 -4.02 37.29 -6.93
CA GLY A 394 -3.14 38.45 -7.12
C GLY A 394 -2.11 38.32 -8.24
N ALA A 395 -2.17 37.29 -9.06
CA ALA A 395 -1.32 37.17 -10.24
C ALA A 395 -1.56 38.36 -11.23
N GLU A 396 -0.48 38.87 -11.79
CA GLU A 396 -0.56 39.97 -12.78
C GLU A 396 -1.23 39.54 -14.09
N LYS A 397 -1.02 38.26 -14.49
CA LYS A 397 -1.62 37.62 -15.65
C LYS A 397 -2.38 36.36 -15.21
N PRO A 398 -3.59 36.09 -15.70
CA PRO A 398 -4.25 34.82 -15.41
C PRO A 398 -3.47 33.67 -16.07
N TYR A 399 -3.33 32.57 -15.36
CA TYR A 399 -2.83 31.33 -15.94
C TYR A 399 -3.87 30.79 -16.91
N GLY A 400 -3.41 30.29 -18.03
CA GLY A 400 -4.26 29.73 -19.06
C GLY A 400 -4.36 28.22 -18.97
N GLY A 401 -4.27 27.53 -20.10
CA GLY A 401 -4.45 26.10 -20.16
C GLY A 401 -3.75 25.44 -21.33
N VAL A 402 -3.87 24.13 -21.38
CA VAL A 402 -3.38 23.28 -22.47
C VAL A 402 -4.55 22.92 -23.37
N TYR A 403 -4.37 23.05 -24.66
CA TYR A 403 -5.38 22.79 -25.68
C TYR A 403 -4.85 21.76 -26.67
N VAL A 404 -5.71 20.83 -27.08
CA VAL A 404 -5.46 19.83 -28.13
C VAL A 404 -6.64 19.86 -29.08
N GLY A 405 -6.40 19.90 -30.41
CA GLY A 405 -7.47 19.99 -31.40
C GLY A 405 -8.36 21.23 -31.20
N GLY A 406 -7.84 22.32 -30.65
CA GLY A 406 -8.56 23.57 -30.41
C GLY A 406 -9.37 23.64 -29.11
N HIS A 407 -9.51 22.55 -28.38
CA HIS A 407 -10.26 22.47 -27.11
C HIS A 407 -9.34 22.27 -25.92
N ASN A 408 -9.74 22.77 -24.73
CA ASN A 408 -8.98 22.57 -23.50
C ASN A 408 -8.96 21.08 -23.13
N VAL A 409 -7.81 20.56 -22.73
CA VAL A 409 -7.66 19.14 -22.32
C VAL A 409 -8.60 18.73 -21.17
N LYS A 410 -9.07 19.70 -20.38
CA LYS A 410 -10.04 19.49 -19.28
C LYS A 410 -11.48 19.27 -19.77
N GLU A 411 -11.79 19.61 -21.01
CA GLU A 411 -13.12 19.48 -21.60
C GLU A 411 -13.38 18.08 -22.19
N TYR A 412 -12.32 17.31 -22.41
CA TYR A 412 -12.43 15.97 -22.97
C TYR A 412 -12.77 14.90 -21.93
N ASP A 413 -13.47 13.83 -22.39
CA ASP A 413 -13.43 12.54 -21.74
C ASP A 413 -11.97 12.04 -21.71
N LEU A 414 -11.49 11.61 -20.53
CA LEU A 414 -10.08 11.23 -20.33
C LEU A 414 -9.65 10.04 -21.20
N GLN A 415 -10.55 9.08 -21.42
CA GLN A 415 -10.24 7.93 -22.27
C GLN A 415 -10.08 8.39 -23.72
N THR A 416 -11.02 9.19 -24.22
CA THR A 416 -10.98 9.76 -25.58
C THR A 416 -9.72 10.58 -25.83
N LEU A 417 -9.36 11.46 -24.90
CA LEU A 417 -8.12 12.23 -25.01
C LEU A 417 -6.88 11.32 -25.04
N ARG A 418 -6.76 10.37 -24.12
CA ARG A 418 -5.61 9.49 -23.99
C ARG A 418 -5.55 8.40 -25.07
N ASP A 419 -6.64 8.14 -25.78
CA ASP A 419 -6.63 7.29 -26.96
C ASP A 419 -6.07 8.04 -28.18
N LYS A 420 -6.29 9.36 -28.26
CA LYS A 420 -5.80 10.18 -29.37
C LYS A 420 -4.48 10.91 -29.07
N VAL A 421 -4.08 11.01 -27.80
CA VAL A 421 -2.77 11.50 -27.36
C VAL A 421 -2.01 10.33 -26.72
N SER A 422 -1.26 9.60 -27.53
CA SER A 422 -0.48 8.44 -27.07
C SER A 422 0.89 8.88 -26.56
N VAL A 423 1.27 8.34 -25.40
CA VAL A 423 2.57 8.64 -24.78
C VAL A 423 3.37 7.36 -24.60
N VAL A 424 4.61 7.37 -25.08
CA VAL A 424 5.63 6.38 -24.73
C VAL A 424 6.50 6.99 -23.64
N LEU A 425 6.33 6.51 -22.41
CA LEU A 425 7.01 7.04 -21.24
C LEU A 425 8.50 6.65 -21.24
N GLN A 426 9.33 7.44 -20.56
CA GLN A 426 10.77 7.18 -20.40
C GLN A 426 11.03 5.77 -19.84
N LYS A 427 10.27 5.35 -18.82
CA LYS A 427 10.33 4.01 -18.27
C LYS A 427 9.40 3.05 -19.04
N ASN A 428 10.00 2.31 -19.95
CA ASN A 428 9.28 1.34 -20.78
C ASN A 428 8.98 0.05 -20.00
N GLU A 429 7.69 -0.25 -19.77
CA GLU A 429 7.25 -1.42 -19.02
C GLU A 429 6.44 -2.37 -19.93
N LEU A 430 6.78 -3.67 -19.87
CA LEU A 430 6.01 -4.74 -20.48
C LEU A 430 5.41 -5.64 -19.40
N PHE A 431 4.21 -6.14 -19.66
CA PHE A 431 3.51 -7.03 -18.75
C PHE A 431 3.85 -8.49 -19.05
N SER A 432 3.73 -9.34 -18.03
CA SER A 432 3.84 -10.79 -18.23
C SER A 432 2.68 -11.28 -19.09
N GLY A 433 2.99 -12.01 -20.17
CA GLY A 433 2.04 -12.49 -21.17
C GLY A 433 2.69 -12.62 -22.52
N THR A 434 1.93 -12.94 -23.57
CA THR A 434 2.48 -13.00 -24.93
C THR A 434 2.78 -11.60 -25.47
N LEU A 435 3.61 -11.54 -26.50
CA LEU A 435 3.97 -10.30 -27.16
C LEU A 435 2.74 -9.63 -27.77
N ILE A 436 1.84 -10.39 -28.38
CA ILE A 436 0.59 -9.87 -28.94
C ILE A 436 -0.36 -9.34 -27.86
N GLU A 437 -0.44 -9.98 -26.67
CA GLU A 437 -1.20 -9.47 -25.53
C GLU A 437 -0.63 -8.13 -25.05
N ASN A 438 0.69 -7.98 -25.03
CA ASN A 438 1.34 -6.71 -24.71
C ASN A 438 1.05 -5.61 -25.73
N LEU A 439 0.96 -5.91 -27.01
CA LEU A 439 0.60 -4.95 -28.05
C LEU A 439 -0.88 -4.52 -27.93
N ARG A 440 -1.77 -5.45 -27.63
CA ARG A 440 -3.21 -5.20 -27.45
C ARG A 440 -3.57 -4.30 -26.27
N TRP A 441 -2.61 -3.97 -25.41
CA TRP A 441 -2.80 -2.86 -24.45
C TRP A 441 -3.03 -1.50 -25.15
N GLY A 442 -2.55 -1.34 -26.37
CA GLY A 442 -2.86 -0.15 -27.17
C GLY A 442 -4.28 -0.17 -27.74
N LYS A 443 -4.76 -1.34 -28.21
CA LYS A 443 -6.10 -1.55 -28.76
C LYS A 443 -6.50 -3.00 -28.51
N GLU A 444 -7.49 -3.23 -27.61
CA GLU A 444 -7.87 -4.56 -27.12
C GLU A 444 -8.28 -5.52 -28.23
N ASP A 445 -9.04 -5.02 -29.22
CA ASP A 445 -9.56 -5.75 -30.38
C ASP A 445 -8.65 -5.72 -31.60
N ALA A 446 -7.38 -5.28 -31.46
CA ALA A 446 -6.44 -5.22 -32.58
C ALA A 446 -6.26 -6.61 -33.23
N THR A 447 -6.38 -6.65 -34.57
CA THR A 447 -6.09 -7.85 -35.32
C THR A 447 -4.58 -8.13 -35.32
N GLU A 448 -4.19 -9.35 -35.70
CA GLU A 448 -2.77 -9.69 -35.78
C GLU A 448 -2.06 -8.85 -36.86
N GLU A 449 -2.75 -8.57 -37.97
CA GLU A 449 -2.24 -7.73 -39.07
C GLU A 449 -2.00 -6.28 -38.60
N GLU A 450 -2.91 -5.72 -37.80
CA GLU A 450 -2.72 -4.39 -37.20
C GLU A 450 -1.50 -4.37 -36.25
N CYS A 451 -1.35 -5.40 -35.42
CA CYS A 451 -0.18 -5.55 -34.57
C CYS A 451 1.13 -5.66 -35.34
N VAL A 452 1.14 -6.47 -36.40
CA VAL A 452 2.31 -6.62 -37.31
C VAL A 452 2.65 -5.27 -37.95
N ARG A 453 1.65 -4.55 -38.50
CA ARG A 453 1.87 -3.24 -39.13
C ARG A 453 2.46 -2.23 -38.14
N ALA A 454 1.91 -2.14 -36.92
CA ALA A 454 2.45 -1.25 -35.89
C ALA A 454 3.90 -1.61 -35.53
N CYS A 455 4.23 -2.91 -35.47
CA CYS A 455 5.60 -3.39 -35.25
C CYS A 455 6.53 -3.10 -36.44
N GLN A 456 6.03 -3.10 -37.68
CA GLN A 456 6.82 -2.70 -38.85
C GLN A 456 7.18 -1.22 -38.80
N ILE A 457 6.22 -0.34 -38.48
CA ILE A 457 6.47 1.10 -38.33
C ILE A 457 7.47 1.37 -37.18
N ALA A 458 7.37 0.64 -36.07
CA ALA A 458 8.29 0.73 -34.93
C ALA A 458 9.62 -0.03 -35.15
N CYS A 459 9.88 -0.60 -36.33
CA CYS A 459 11.02 -1.46 -36.63
C CYS A 459 11.19 -2.64 -35.65
N ALA A 460 10.08 -3.17 -35.12
CA ALA A 460 10.07 -4.28 -34.18
C ALA A 460 9.84 -5.64 -34.84
N ASP A 461 9.18 -5.70 -36.00
CA ASP A 461 8.78 -6.93 -36.68
C ASP A 461 9.98 -7.83 -37.03
N GLU A 462 11.13 -7.24 -37.38
CA GLU A 462 12.34 -7.99 -37.74
C GLU A 462 12.78 -8.92 -36.63
N PHE A 463 13.03 -8.37 -35.42
CA PHE A 463 13.49 -9.19 -34.31
C PHE A 463 12.42 -10.12 -33.74
N ILE A 464 11.13 -9.75 -33.89
CA ILE A 464 10.02 -10.62 -33.45
C ILE A 464 9.99 -11.89 -34.29
N ARG A 465 10.20 -11.78 -35.59
CA ARG A 465 10.25 -12.95 -36.50
C ARG A 465 11.44 -13.87 -36.28
N GLU A 466 12.52 -13.35 -35.67
CA GLU A 466 13.68 -14.14 -35.30
C GLU A 466 13.46 -14.89 -33.98
N MET A 467 12.45 -14.52 -33.17
CA MET A 467 12.10 -15.23 -31.94
C MET A 467 11.44 -16.59 -32.26
N PRO A 468 11.71 -17.65 -31.46
CA PRO A 468 11.20 -19.00 -31.74
C PRO A 468 9.69 -19.08 -31.93
N ASP A 469 8.92 -18.31 -31.13
CA ASP A 469 7.45 -18.30 -31.11
C ASP A 469 6.87 -17.03 -31.77
N GLY A 470 7.71 -16.18 -32.40
CA GLY A 470 7.28 -14.95 -33.07
C GLY A 470 6.43 -14.06 -32.15
N TYR A 471 5.24 -13.65 -32.60
CA TYR A 471 4.30 -12.83 -31.86
C TYR A 471 3.67 -13.53 -30.65
N GLN A 472 3.77 -14.84 -30.52
CA GLN A 472 3.32 -15.63 -29.38
C GLN A 472 4.41 -15.80 -28.32
N THR A 473 5.60 -15.25 -28.54
CA THR A 473 6.70 -15.29 -27.56
C THR A 473 6.23 -14.71 -26.23
N HIS A 474 6.47 -15.45 -25.14
CA HIS A 474 6.13 -15.01 -23.78
C HIS A 474 7.11 -13.95 -23.30
N ILE A 475 6.59 -12.83 -22.83
CA ILE A 475 7.32 -11.75 -22.18
C ILE A 475 7.23 -11.94 -20.67
N GLU A 476 8.35 -11.91 -19.98
CA GLU A 476 8.40 -11.94 -18.52
C GLU A 476 8.01 -10.58 -17.92
N GLN A 477 7.65 -10.58 -16.64
CA GLN A 477 7.29 -9.36 -15.92
C GLN A 477 8.37 -8.28 -16.04
N GLY A 478 7.97 -7.08 -16.48
CA GLY A 478 8.89 -5.97 -16.73
C GLY A 478 9.72 -6.14 -18.00
N GLY A 479 9.50 -7.17 -18.82
CA GLY A 479 10.24 -7.42 -20.05
C GLY A 479 11.72 -7.76 -19.81
N THR A 480 12.02 -8.55 -18.78
CA THR A 480 13.40 -8.92 -18.40
C THR A 480 14.09 -9.83 -19.42
N ASN A 481 13.32 -10.50 -20.26
CA ASN A 481 13.80 -11.39 -21.32
C ASN A 481 13.94 -10.74 -22.71
N VAL A 482 13.79 -9.42 -22.80
CA VAL A 482 14.02 -8.63 -24.02
C VAL A 482 15.01 -7.49 -23.75
N SER A 483 15.76 -7.09 -24.80
CA SER A 483 16.72 -5.98 -24.67
C SER A 483 16.02 -4.63 -24.49
N GLY A 484 16.73 -3.62 -23.98
CA GLY A 484 16.19 -2.27 -23.80
C GLY A 484 15.62 -1.68 -25.09
N GLY A 485 16.35 -1.77 -26.19
CA GLY A 485 15.90 -1.28 -27.48
C GLY A 485 14.73 -2.08 -28.08
N GLN A 486 14.66 -3.40 -27.84
CA GLN A 486 13.49 -4.20 -28.21
C GLN A 486 12.25 -3.76 -27.41
N LYS A 487 12.40 -3.55 -26.10
CA LYS A 487 11.34 -3.08 -25.22
C LYS A 487 10.81 -1.70 -25.65
N GLN A 488 11.69 -0.76 -25.99
CA GLN A 488 11.31 0.56 -26.49
C GLN A 488 10.48 0.46 -27.76
N ARG A 489 10.95 -0.31 -28.75
CA ARG A 489 10.24 -0.52 -30.03
C ARG A 489 8.86 -1.16 -29.84
N LEU A 490 8.72 -2.10 -28.90
CA LEU A 490 7.42 -2.69 -28.56
C LEU A 490 6.47 -1.67 -27.90
N CYS A 491 6.97 -0.79 -27.04
CA CYS A 491 6.17 0.27 -26.44
C CYS A 491 5.74 1.33 -27.49
N ILE A 492 6.60 1.63 -28.47
CA ILE A 492 6.24 2.48 -29.62
C ILE A 492 5.14 1.81 -30.45
N ALA A 493 5.27 0.52 -30.79
CA ALA A 493 4.25 -0.22 -31.52
C ALA A 493 2.90 -0.25 -30.78
N ARG A 494 2.92 -0.42 -29.45
CA ARG A 494 1.74 -0.33 -28.58
C ARG A 494 1.05 1.04 -28.68
N ALA A 495 1.82 2.12 -28.68
CA ALA A 495 1.29 3.47 -28.80
C ALA A 495 0.67 3.75 -30.18
N LEU A 496 1.28 3.23 -31.24
CA LEU A 496 0.79 3.35 -32.62
C LEU A 496 -0.54 2.64 -32.86
N LEU A 497 -0.82 1.53 -32.16
CA LEU A 497 -2.08 0.79 -32.27
C LEU A 497 -3.32 1.61 -31.87
N LYS A 498 -3.15 2.68 -31.10
CA LYS A 498 -4.23 3.62 -30.77
C LYS A 498 -4.65 4.52 -31.95
N ASP A 499 -3.93 4.51 -33.06
CA ASP A 499 -4.12 5.45 -34.17
C ASP A 499 -4.21 6.91 -33.66
N PRO A 500 -3.13 7.38 -33.02
CA PRO A 500 -3.15 8.66 -32.31
C PRO A 500 -3.10 9.86 -33.25
N LYS A 501 -3.74 10.97 -32.83
CA LYS A 501 -3.56 12.31 -33.44
C LYS A 501 -2.25 12.95 -32.99
N VAL A 502 -1.81 12.64 -31.75
CA VAL A 502 -0.55 13.10 -31.17
C VAL A 502 0.21 11.90 -30.61
N LEU A 503 1.45 11.72 -31.04
CA LEU A 503 2.37 10.72 -30.53
C LEU A 503 3.52 11.40 -29.78
N ILE A 504 3.65 11.09 -28.50
CA ILE A 504 4.70 11.63 -27.63
C ILE A 504 5.70 10.51 -27.32
N LEU A 505 6.98 10.78 -27.57
CA LEU A 505 8.11 9.90 -27.29
C LEU A 505 9.02 10.57 -26.25
N ASP A 506 8.88 10.18 -24.98
CA ASP A 506 9.70 10.73 -23.88
C ASP A 506 10.95 9.87 -23.68
N ASP A 507 12.07 10.32 -24.26
CA ASP A 507 13.38 9.64 -24.25
C ASP A 507 13.31 8.14 -24.62
N SER A 508 12.32 7.81 -25.48
CA SER A 508 11.92 6.42 -25.75
C SER A 508 12.76 5.74 -26.84
N THR A 509 13.80 6.40 -27.35
CA THR A 509 14.73 5.85 -28.34
C THR A 509 16.17 5.78 -27.84
N SER A 510 16.40 6.16 -26.58
CA SER A 510 17.76 6.24 -26.00
C SER A 510 18.53 4.90 -25.96
N ALA A 511 17.83 3.77 -25.87
CA ALA A 511 18.43 2.42 -25.92
C ALA A 511 18.36 1.77 -27.33
N VAL A 512 17.88 2.50 -28.34
CA VAL A 512 17.85 2.05 -29.74
C VAL A 512 19.11 2.58 -30.43
N ASP A 513 19.73 1.78 -31.28
CA ASP A 513 20.88 2.22 -32.08
C ASP A 513 20.49 3.30 -33.10
N SER A 514 21.43 4.17 -33.44
CA SER A 514 21.18 5.35 -34.29
C SER A 514 20.65 4.99 -35.68
N ALA A 515 21.03 3.85 -36.25
CA ALA A 515 20.55 3.42 -37.55
C ALA A 515 19.05 2.99 -37.49
N THR A 516 18.68 2.23 -36.48
CA THR A 516 17.28 1.84 -36.23
C THR A 516 16.42 3.05 -35.88
N GLU A 517 16.92 3.99 -35.06
CA GLU A 517 16.22 5.23 -34.73
C GLU A 517 15.92 6.07 -36.00
N ALA A 518 16.90 6.22 -36.89
CA ALA A 518 16.69 6.91 -38.17
C ALA A 518 15.62 6.22 -39.02
N ARG A 519 15.58 4.88 -39.02
CA ARG A 519 14.53 4.10 -39.71
C ARG A 519 13.15 4.36 -39.12
N ILE A 520 13.04 4.39 -37.78
CA ILE A 520 11.78 4.69 -37.09
C ILE A 520 11.29 6.09 -37.49
N ARG A 521 12.15 7.12 -37.45
CA ARG A 521 11.78 8.48 -37.87
C ARG A 521 11.31 8.52 -39.32
N LYS A 522 11.99 7.80 -40.24
CA LYS A 522 11.59 7.70 -41.64
C LYS A 522 10.21 7.06 -41.77
N SER A 523 9.96 5.93 -41.09
CA SER A 523 8.65 5.28 -41.08
C SER A 523 7.55 6.20 -40.55
N PHE A 524 7.83 7.02 -39.51
CA PHE A 524 6.87 8.01 -39.03
C PHE A 524 6.51 9.06 -40.06
N ALA A 525 7.48 9.54 -40.85
CA ALA A 525 7.22 10.49 -41.93
C ALA A 525 6.40 9.89 -43.09
N GLU A 526 6.63 8.61 -43.40
CA GLU A 526 5.98 7.92 -44.52
C GLU A 526 4.62 7.33 -44.15
N ASP A 527 4.51 6.65 -42.98
CA ASP A 527 3.34 5.86 -42.59
C ASP A 527 2.30 6.64 -41.75
N ILE A 528 2.73 7.67 -40.97
CA ILE A 528 1.86 8.47 -40.08
C ILE A 528 2.10 9.99 -40.26
N PRO A 529 2.05 10.53 -41.51
CA PRO A 529 2.37 11.95 -41.75
C PRO A 529 1.41 12.93 -41.06
N GLU A 530 0.14 12.56 -40.88
CA GLU A 530 -0.89 13.42 -40.28
C GLU A 530 -0.83 13.45 -38.74
N THR A 531 -0.13 12.52 -38.12
CA THR A 531 0.05 12.48 -36.66
C THR A 531 1.06 13.53 -36.24
N THR A 532 0.74 14.36 -35.24
CA THR A 532 1.69 15.25 -34.59
C THR A 532 2.66 14.44 -33.74
N LYS A 533 3.96 14.62 -33.92
CA LYS A 533 4.99 13.87 -33.20
C LYS A 533 5.78 14.80 -32.31
N ILE A 534 5.88 14.45 -31.03
CA ILE A 534 6.73 15.16 -30.05
C ILE A 534 7.82 14.18 -29.59
N ILE A 535 9.07 14.53 -29.87
CA ILE A 535 10.23 13.70 -29.57
C ILE A 535 11.11 14.40 -28.56
N ILE A 536 11.09 13.90 -27.32
CA ILE A 536 12.05 14.35 -26.30
C ILE A 536 13.30 13.51 -26.43
N SER A 537 14.45 14.14 -26.58
CA SER A 537 15.73 13.48 -26.57
C SER A 537 16.82 14.33 -25.93
N GLN A 538 17.83 13.67 -25.38
CA GLN A 538 19.06 14.30 -24.96
C GLN A 538 20.08 14.40 -26.11
N ARG A 539 19.83 13.68 -27.23
CA ARG A 539 20.71 13.65 -28.41
C ARG A 539 20.17 14.58 -29.49
N ILE A 540 20.97 15.51 -29.95
CA ILE A 540 20.59 16.42 -31.05
C ILE A 540 20.27 15.63 -32.33
N VAL A 541 21.04 14.58 -32.62
CA VAL A 541 20.82 13.72 -33.81
C VAL A 541 19.42 13.13 -33.88
N SER A 542 18.76 12.95 -32.72
CA SER A 542 17.38 12.42 -32.64
C SER A 542 16.32 13.45 -33.03
N VAL A 543 16.63 14.74 -32.90
CA VAL A 543 15.65 15.83 -33.10
C VAL A 543 16.02 16.82 -34.21
N GLN A 544 17.23 16.77 -34.78
CA GLN A 544 17.69 17.71 -35.80
C GLN A 544 16.86 17.74 -37.08
N ASP A 545 16.21 16.60 -37.42
CA ASP A 545 15.36 16.47 -38.61
C ASP A 545 13.89 16.85 -38.32
N ALA A 546 13.57 17.33 -37.10
CA ALA A 546 12.24 17.81 -36.76
C ALA A 546 11.94 19.15 -37.46
N ASP A 547 10.65 19.40 -37.72
CA ASP A 547 10.22 20.67 -38.36
C ASP A 547 10.60 21.87 -37.51
N ARG A 548 10.41 21.76 -36.18
CA ARG A 548 10.87 22.74 -35.20
C ARG A 548 11.36 22.05 -33.92
N ILE A 549 12.21 22.74 -33.18
CA ILE A 549 12.81 22.24 -31.94
C ILE A 549 12.55 23.25 -30.82
N ILE A 550 12.04 22.76 -29.70
CA ILE A 550 11.89 23.51 -28.45
C ILE A 550 13.17 23.33 -27.63
N VAL A 551 13.80 24.42 -27.28
CA VAL A 551 14.91 24.47 -26.31
C VAL A 551 14.35 24.88 -24.97
N MET A 552 14.43 23.99 -23.99
CA MET A 552 13.96 24.25 -22.62
C MET A 552 15.11 24.52 -21.67
N ASP A 553 14.95 25.54 -20.84
CA ASP A 553 15.87 25.85 -19.76
C ASP A 553 15.09 26.29 -18.52
N ASP A 554 15.53 25.81 -17.34
CA ASP A 554 14.98 26.17 -16.02
C ASP A 554 13.45 26.25 -15.92
N GLY A 555 12.71 25.37 -16.59
CA GLY A 555 11.24 25.31 -16.56
C GLY A 555 10.53 26.19 -17.59
N GLY A 556 11.26 26.98 -18.37
CA GLY A 556 10.74 27.85 -19.44
C GLY A 556 11.13 27.38 -20.84
N ILE A 557 10.54 28.00 -21.88
CA ILE A 557 10.94 27.82 -23.27
C ILE A 557 11.90 28.96 -23.62
N ASP A 558 13.19 28.62 -23.82
CA ASP A 558 14.21 29.58 -24.23
C ASP A 558 14.13 29.91 -25.72
N ALA A 559 13.86 28.91 -26.56
CA ALA A 559 13.67 29.11 -28.01
C ALA A 559 12.79 28.00 -28.63
N PHE A 560 12.12 28.36 -29.75
CA PHE A 560 11.34 27.42 -30.54
C PHE A 560 11.45 27.78 -32.04
N ASP A 561 12.34 27.08 -32.75
CA ASP A 561 12.64 27.34 -34.16
C ASP A 561 13.17 26.09 -34.87
N THR A 562 13.56 26.21 -36.14
CA THR A 562 14.21 25.18 -36.92
C THR A 562 15.65 24.91 -36.43
N HIS A 563 16.18 23.74 -36.72
CA HIS A 563 17.56 23.34 -36.39
C HIS A 563 18.60 24.42 -36.86
N GLU A 564 18.46 24.89 -38.12
CA GLU A 564 19.40 25.84 -38.73
C GLU A 564 19.37 27.19 -38.01
N ASN A 565 18.17 27.71 -37.67
CA ASN A 565 18.00 28.97 -36.99
C ASN A 565 18.53 28.88 -35.53
N LEU A 566 18.26 27.80 -34.83
CA LEU A 566 18.76 27.59 -33.47
C LEU A 566 20.28 27.51 -33.41
N LEU A 567 20.91 26.85 -34.37
CA LEU A 567 22.37 26.84 -34.51
C LEU A 567 22.96 28.25 -34.76
N ALA A 568 22.21 29.10 -35.44
CA ALA A 568 22.67 30.45 -35.72
C ALA A 568 22.45 31.44 -34.55
N THR A 569 21.40 31.23 -33.74
CA THR A 569 20.90 32.28 -32.81
C THR A 569 20.88 31.87 -31.34
N ASN A 570 20.72 30.58 -31.03
CA ASN A 570 20.51 30.11 -29.67
C ASN A 570 21.79 29.54 -29.04
N LYS A 571 22.27 30.15 -27.96
CA LYS A 571 23.53 29.75 -27.32
C LYS A 571 23.47 28.39 -26.64
N ILE A 572 22.34 28.06 -25.95
CA ILE A 572 22.15 26.80 -25.27
C ILE A 572 22.18 25.65 -26.28
N TYR A 573 21.47 25.81 -27.40
CA TYR A 573 21.46 24.84 -28.47
C TYR A 573 22.83 24.65 -29.11
N GLN A 574 23.57 25.74 -29.34
CA GLN A 574 24.95 25.70 -29.86
C GLN A 574 25.89 24.93 -28.91
N GLU A 575 25.84 25.22 -27.61
CA GLU A 575 26.67 24.53 -26.59
C GLU A 575 26.40 23.02 -26.56
N ILE A 576 25.10 22.60 -26.61
CA ILE A 576 24.73 21.21 -26.65
C ILE A 576 25.23 20.56 -27.95
N TYR A 577 25.07 21.24 -29.10
CA TYR A 577 25.51 20.76 -30.40
C TYR A 577 27.03 20.60 -30.45
N ASP A 578 27.78 21.61 -30.03
CA ASP A 578 29.25 21.58 -30.02
C ASP A 578 29.80 20.51 -29.09
N THR A 579 29.17 20.31 -27.95
CA THR A 579 29.54 19.27 -26.99
C THR A 579 29.35 17.87 -27.58
N GLN A 580 28.26 17.64 -28.34
CA GLN A 580 27.95 16.32 -28.91
C GLN A 580 28.68 16.05 -30.22
N MET A 581 28.96 17.07 -31.05
CA MET A 581 29.59 16.88 -32.38
C MET A 581 31.11 17.07 -32.36
N ASN A 582 31.63 17.97 -31.49
CA ASN A 582 33.06 18.28 -31.44
C ASN A 582 33.77 17.65 -30.23
N GLY A 583 33.05 17.27 -29.20
CA GLY A 583 33.58 16.46 -28.11
C GLY A 583 33.73 15.02 -28.58
N GLY A 584 34.75 14.73 -29.40
CA GLY A 584 35.03 13.38 -29.92
C GLY A 584 35.30 12.37 -28.79
N GLY A 585 34.24 11.94 -28.13
CA GLY A 585 34.23 10.94 -27.10
C GLY A 585 33.12 9.95 -27.37
N ASP A 586 33.54 8.76 -27.72
CA ASP A 586 32.76 7.52 -27.75
C ASP A 586 31.71 7.45 -26.63
N PHE A 587 30.44 7.78 -26.93
CA PHE A 587 29.30 7.41 -26.10
C PHE A 587 28.73 6.04 -26.49
N ASP A 588 29.38 5.31 -27.41
CA ASP A 588 28.96 3.99 -27.90
C ASP A 588 29.80 2.81 -27.36
N GLU A 589 30.67 3.00 -26.35
CA GLU A 589 31.25 1.86 -25.64
C GLU A 589 30.35 1.42 -24.46
N PRO A 590 29.86 0.18 -24.47
CA PRO A 590 29.12 -0.39 -23.35
C PRO A 590 30.08 -0.63 -22.18
N GLN A 591 29.87 0.04 -21.06
CA GLN A 591 30.47 -0.33 -19.76
C GLN A 591 29.65 -1.45 -19.10
#